data_adc16eacd98cf2ddeb0170c3ed45f9cf
#
_entry.id   adc16eacd98cf2ddeb0170c3ed45f9cf
#
_cell.length_a   1.000
_cell.length_b   1.000
_cell.length_c   1.000
_cell.angle_alpha   90.00
_cell.angle_beta   90.00
_cell.angle_gamma   90.00
#
_symmetry.space_group_name_H-M   'P 1'
#
loop_
_entity.id
_entity.type
_entity.pdbx_description
1 polymer ?
#
loop_
_entity_poly.entity_id
_entity_poly.type
_entity_poly.pdbx_seq_one_letter_code
_entity_poly.pdbx_strand_id
1 'polypeptide(L)'
;MEQPRPADKLDDTAWLKERSPLPLIADENCMTNLDIPEIAYAFDGINIKLMKSGGPTEALKMIRTARSNGLKVMLGCMCESSIAIGAAAHLSPLADWADLDGNLLLSNDPFTGIGVKDGKLILSDAAGIGVTPIGD
;
A
#
# COMPACT_ATOMS: atom_id res chain seq x y z
N MET A 1 -11.22 4.69 5.87
CA MET A 1 -11.42 3.45 6.68
C MET A 1 -10.97 2.27 5.83
N GLU A 2 -10.09 1.43 6.35
CA GLU A 2 -9.55 0.28 5.63
C GLU A 2 -10.32 -0.98 5.99
N GLN A 3 -10.68 -1.79 4.99
CA GLN A 3 -11.34 -3.10 5.05
C GLN A 3 -12.35 -3.24 6.21
N PRO A 4 -13.41 -2.44 6.25
CA PRO A 4 -14.31 -2.38 7.42
C PRO A 4 -15.16 -3.65 7.59
N ARG A 5 -15.26 -4.49 6.56
CA ARG A 5 -16.06 -5.72 6.55
C ARG A 5 -15.22 -6.89 6.03
N PRO A 6 -15.56 -8.13 6.40
CA PRO A 6 -14.96 -9.32 5.82
C PRO A 6 -15.04 -9.33 4.29
N ALA A 7 -14.04 -9.91 3.63
CA ALA A 7 -13.91 -9.89 2.17
C ALA A 7 -15.09 -10.53 1.42
N ASP A 8 -15.79 -11.47 2.04
CA ASP A 8 -17.00 -12.12 1.51
C ASP A 8 -18.28 -11.28 1.65
N LYS A 9 -18.20 -10.05 2.19
CA LYS A 9 -19.32 -9.16 2.47
C LYS A 9 -19.26 -7.87 1.64
N LEU A 10 -19.06 -8.01 0.33
CA LEU A 10 -18.95 -6.86 -0.58
C LEU A 10 -20.23 -6.00 -0.63
N ASP A 11 -21.40 -6.60 -0.64
CA ASP A 11 -22.67 -5.84 -0.66
C ASP A 11 -22.89 -5.05 0.63
N ASP A 12 -22.48 -5.61 1.79
CA ASP A 12 -22.50 -4.88 3.06
C ASP A 12 -21.51 -3.71 3.04
N THR A 13 -20.36 -3.89 2.34
CA THR A 13 -19.36 -2.82 2.17
C THR A 13 -19.90 -1.72 1.26
N ALA A 14 -20.55 -2.08 0.15
CA ALA A 14 -21.20 -1.12 -0.75
C ALA A 14 -22.29 -0.31 -0.02
N TRP A 15 -23.12 -0.99 0.78
CA TRP A 15 -24.12 -0.33 1.63
C TRP A 15 -23.48 0.66 2.61
N LEU A 16 -22.35 0.28 3.22
CA LEU A 16 -21.59 1.14 4.14
C LEU A 16 -20.96 2.34 3.40
N LYS A 17 -20.41 2.13 2.21
CA LYS A 17 -19.83 3.20 1.39
C LYS A 17 -20.76 4.37 1.17
N GLU A 18 -22.03 4.09 0.85
CA GLU A 18 -23.04 5.13 0.63
C GLU A 18 -23.34 5.98 1.87
N ARG A 19 -23.01 5.48 3.08
CA ARG A 19 -23.36 6.08 4.37
C ARG A 19 -22.17 6.56 5.17
N SER A 20 -20.98 6.16 4.77
CA SER A 20 -19.74 6.52 5.46
C SER A 20 -19.31 7.94 5.11
N PRO A 21 -18.98 8.78 6.10
CA PRO A 21 -18.36 10.07 5.85
C PRO A 21 -16.88 9.95 5.48
N LEU A 22 -16.31 8.75 5.59
CA LEU A 22 -14.90 8.45 5.30
C LEU A 22 -14.80 7.52 4.10
N PRO A 23 -13.79 7.70 3.24
CA PRO A 23 -13.55 6.78 2.14
C PRO A 23 -13.25 5.37 2.63
N LEU A 24 -13.80 4.36 1.96
CA LEU A 24 -13.55 2.95 2.22
C LEU A 24 -12.43 2.45 1.30
N ILE A 25 -11.41 1.84 1.89
CA ILE A 25 -10.22 1.35 1.20
C ILE A 25 -10.18 -0.16 1.29
N ALA A 26 -10.09 -0.85 0.14
CA ALA A 26 -9.99 -2.30 0.08
C ALA A 26 -8.57 -2.76 0.44
N ASP A 27 -8.44 -3.77 1.30
CA ASP A 27 -7.20 -4.46 1.60
C ASP A 27 -7.28 -5.92 1.15
N GLU A 28 -7.91 -6.79 1.91
CA GLU A 28 -8.04 -8.23 1.59
C GLU A 28 -8.87 -8.49 0.33
N ASN A 29 -9.74 -7.58 -0.04
CA ASN A 29 -10.51 -7.66 -1.29
C ASN A 29 -9.69 -7.30 -2.55
N CYS A 30 -8.44 -6.84 -2.40
CA CYS A 30 -7.64 -6.36 -3.53
C CYS A 30 -6.20 -6.88 -3.44
N MET A 31 -5.95 -8.03 -4.03
CA MET A 31 -4.64 -8.69 -4.06
C MET A 31 -3.87 -8.37 -5.34
N THR A 32 -4.58 -8.25 -6.46
CA THR A 32 -4.00 -8.03 -7.79
C THR A 32 -4.80 -6.98 -8.57
N ASN A 33 -4.29 -6.60 -9.74
CA ASN A 33 -5.01 -5.66 -10.62
C ASN A 33 -6.33 -6.23 -11.17
N LEU A 34 -6.50 -7.56 -11.17
CA LEU A 34 -7.70 -8.21 -11.69
C LEU A 34 -8.90 -8.08 -10.76
N ASP A 35 -8.65 -7.91 -9.45
CA ASP A 35 -9.71 -7.76 -8.45
C ASP A 35 -10.38 -6.38 -8.51
N ILE A 36 -9.66 -5.37 -9.00
CA ILE A 36 -10.06 -3.97 -8.90
C ILE A 36 -11.40 -3.66 -9.58
N PRO A 37 -11.68 -4.11 -10.82
CA PRO A 37 -12.97 -3.83 -11.47
C PRO A 37 -14.15 -4.44 -10.70
N GLU A 38 -13.95 -5.59 -10.05
CA GLU A 38 -15.00 -6.31 -9.35
C GLU A 38 -15.42 -5.62 -8.04
N ILE A 39 -14.48 -4.89 -7.39
CA ILE A 39 -14.71 -4.25 -6.10
C ILE A 39 -14.99 -2.75 -6.19
N ALA A 40 -14.84 -2.13 -7.36
CA ALA A 40 -14.91 -0.68 -7.52
C ALA A 40 -16.24 -0.07 -7.08
N TYR A 41 -17.34 -0.83 -7.15
CA TYR A 41 -18.64 -0.37 -6.67
C TYR A 41 -18.72 -0.27 -5.14
N ALA A 42 -17.95 -1.08 -4.41
CA ALA A 42 -18.02 -1.22 -2.97
C ALA A 42 -16.96 -0.37 -2.21
N PHE A 43 -15.91 0.09 -2.88
CA PHE A 43 -14.82 0.83 -2.26
C PHE A 43 -14.54 2.17 -2.95
N ASP A 44 -13.90 3.10 -2.25
CA ASP A 44 -13.44 4.40 -2.78
C ASP A 44 -11.97 4.35 -3.18
N GLY A 45 -11.24 3.33 -2.75
CA GLY A 45 -9.84 3.14 -3.04
C GLY A 45 -9.35 1.74 -2.68
N ILE A 46 -8.09 1.50 -2.97
CA ILE A 46 -7.41 0.23 -2.70
C ILE A 46 -6.15 0.46 -1.87
N ASN A 47 -5.78 -0.50 -1.02
CA ASN A 47 -4.50 -0.55 -0.33
C ASN A 47 -3.58 -1.57 -0.99
N ILE A 48 -2.52 -1.07 -1.63
CA ILE A 48 -1.50 -1.89 -2.28
C ILE A 48 -0.39 -2.16 -1.27
N LYS A 49 -0.18 -3.44 -0.95
CA LYS A 49 0.95 -3.92 -0.16
C LYS A 49 1.81 -4.80 -1.06
N LEU A 50 3.09 -4.48 -1.25
CA LEU A 50 3.95 -5.19 -2.20
C LEU A 50 4.04 -6.69 -1.92
N MET A 51 3.99 -7.08 -0.64
CA MET A 51 4.01 -8.48 -0.23
C MET A 51 2.72 -9.24 -0.59
N LYS A 52 1.59 -8.56 -0.75
CA LYS A 52 0.36 -9.16 -1.26
C LYS A 52 0.36 -9.22 -2.79
N SER A 53 0.72 -8.13 -3.43
CA SER A 53 0.61 -7.98 -4.88
C SER A 53 1.73 -8.68 -5.68
N GLY A 54 2.80 -9.12 -5.01
CA GLY A 54 3.93 -9.76 -5.68
C GLY A 54 4.98 -8.80 -6.22
N GLY A 55 4.95 -7.52 -5.79
CA GLY A 55 6.04 -6.57 -6.02
C GLY A 55 5.67 -5.34 -6.86
N PRO A 56 6.68 -4.49 -7.17
CA PRO A 56 6.45 -3.17 -7.77
C PRO A 56 5.79 -3.20 -9.16
N THR A 57 6.08 -4.21 -9.97
CA THR A 57 5.52 -4.32 -11.32
C THR A 57 4.00 -4.49 -11.29
N GLU A 58 3.50 -5.36 -10.41
CA GLU A 58 2.05 -5.55 -10.24
C GLU A 58 1.43 -4.32 -9.56
N ALA A 59 2.10 -3.75 -8.55
CA ALA A 59 1.65 -2.53 -7.91
C ALA A 59 1.43 -1.38 -8.91
N LEU A 60 2.31 -1.20 -9.89
CA LEU A 60 2.14 -0.21 -10.96
C LEU A 60 0.92 -0.49 -11.85
N LYS A 61 0.63 -1.76 -12.13
CA LYS A 61 -0.60 -2.13 -12.85
C LYS A 61 -1.82 -1.82 -12.00
N MET A 62 -1.82 -2.20 -10.72
CA MET A 62 -2.89 -1.91 -9.78
C MET A 62 -3.18 -0.41 -9.68
N ILE A 63 -2.15 0.43 -9.58
CA ILE A 63 -2.30 1.90 -9.57
C ILE A 63 -3.03 2.37 -10.83
N ARG A 64 -2.59 1.93 -12.01
CA ARG A 64 -3.21 2.32 -13.29
C ARG A 64 -4.65 1.85 -13.39
N THR A 65 -4.91 0.60 -13.00
CA THR A 65 -6.27 0.02 -13.03
C THR A 65 -7.18 0.73 -12.02
N ALA A 66 -6.71 1.03 -10.82
CA ALA A 66 -7.46 1.80 -9.83
C ALA A 66 -7.85 3.18 -10.37
N ARG A 67 -6.89 3.91 -10.94
CA ARG A 67 -7.16 5.24 -11.51
C ARG A 67 -8.16 5.18 -12.67
N SER A 68 -8.08 4.18 -13.54
CA SER A 68 -9.06 4.02 -14.64
C SER A 68 -10.46 3.65 -14.15
N ASN A 69 -10.59 3.09 -12.95
CA ASN A 69 -11.87 2.81 -12.29
C ASN A 69 -12.31 3.91 -11.31
N GLY A 70 -11.66 5.08 -11.30
CA GLY A 70 -12.00 6.20 -10.43
C GLY A 70 -11.64 6.01 -8.96
N LEU A 71 -10.84 4.99 -8.63
CA LEU A 71 -10.44 4.67 -7.26
C LEU A 71 -9.19 5.43 -6.83
N LYS A 72 -9.13 5.75 -5.55
CA LYS A 72 -7.94 6.25 -4.88
C LYS A 72 -6.97 5.11 -4.56
N VAL A 73 -5.73 5.48 -4.30
CA VAL A 73 -4.65 4.52 -4.02
C VAL A 73 -4.00 4.85 -2.68
N MET A 74 -3.94 3.87 -1.82
CA MET A 74 -3.11 3.83 -0.64
C MET A 74 -1.97 2.82 -0.87
N LEU A 75 -0.78 3.15 -0.43
CA LEU A 75 0.31 2.21 -0.28
C LEU A 75 0.44 1.84 1.18
N GLY A 76 0.26 0.57 1.49
CA GLY A 76 0.46 0.03 2.82
C GLY A 76 1.64 -0.93 2.87
N CYS A 77 1.86 -1.49 4.06
CA CYS A 77 2.89 -2.50 4.30
C CYS A 77 2.40 -3.59 5.27
N MET A 78 3.21 -4.61 5.42
CA MET A 78 3.19 -5.53 6.54
C MET A 78 4.33 -5.14 7.52
N CYS A 79 4.61 -5.96 8.53
CA CYS A 79 5.89 -5.89 9.24
C CYS A 79 6.98 -6.36 8.27
N GLU A 80 7.68 -5.42 7.67
CA GLU A 80 8.61 -5.64 6.56
C GLU A 80 9.94 -4.92 6.82
N SER A 81 11.03 -5.46 6.28
CA SER A 81 12.33 -4.81 6.37
C SER A 81 12.41 -3.55 5.50
N SER A 82 13.42 -2.72 5.77
CA SER A 82 13.67 -1.49 5.02
C SER A 82 13.78 -1.69 3.50
N ILE A 83 14.15 -2.88 3.01
CA ILE A 83 14.22 -3.15 1.57
C ILE A 83 12.82 -3.15 0.93
N ALA A 84 11.81 -3.73 1.59
CA ALA A 84 10.45 -3.74 1.09
C ALA A 84 9.79 -2.35 1.21
N ILE A 85 9.99 -1.69 2.36
CA ILE A 85 9.50 -0.33 2.58
C ILE A 85 10.14 0.64 1.58
N GLY A 86 11.43 0.54 1.32
CA GLY A 86 12.13 1.35 0.32
C GLY A 86 11.55 1.17 -1.07
N ALA A 87 11.30 -0.07 -1.49
CA ALA A 87 10.67 -0.36 -2.77
C ALA A 87 9.26 0.25 -2.88
N ALA A 88 8.44 0.14 -1.82
CA ALA A 88 7.10 0.73 -1.78
C ALA A 88 7.15 2.26 -1.77
N ALA A 89 8.09 2.85 -1.03
CA ALA A 89 8.23 4.31 -0.92
C ALA A 89 8.49 4.99 -2.27
N HIS A 90 9.18 4.33 -3.20
CA HIS A 90 9.40 4.85 -4.56
C HIS A 90 8.12 4.94 -5.40
N LEU A 91 7.06 4.24 -5.00
CA LEU A 91 5.74 4.34 -5.64
C LEU A 91 4.85 5.41 -5.00
N SER A 92 5.23 5.94 -3.83
CA SER A 92 4.39 6.87 -3.06
C SER A 92 3.99 8.16 -3.81
N PRO A 93 4.79 8.71 -4.76
CA PRO A 93 4.34 9.85 -5.56
C PRO A 93 3.12 9.57 -6.44
N LEU A 94 2.76 8.30 -6.65
CA LEU A 94 1.60 7.86 -7.44
C LEU A 94 0.36 7.56 -6.58
N ALA A 95 0.51 7.59 -5.26
CA ALA A 95 -0.54 7.28 -4.29
C ALA A 95 -1.17 8.54 -3.69
N ASP A 96 -2.39 8.39 -3.15
CA ASP A 96 -3.07 9.44 -2.38
C ASP A 96 -2.64 9.39 -0.91
N TRP A 97 -2.33 8.20 -0.41
CA TRP A 97 -1.90 7.95 0.97
C TRP A 97 -0.80 6.91 1.02
N ALA A 98 0.05 7.01 2.03
CA ALA A 98 1.08 6.02 2.33
C ALA A 98 1.12 5.74 3.84
N ASP A 99 1.16 4.46 4.19
CA ASP A 99 1.35 3.93 5.54
C ASP A 99 2.45 2.87 5.47
N LEU A 100 3.71 3.32 5.60
CA LEU A 100 4.92 2.57 5.30
C LEU A 100 5.89 2.59 6.49
N ASP A 101 5.39 2.23 7.65
CA ASP A 101 6.14 2.24 8.92
C ASP A 101 6.58 0.84 9.38
N GLY A 102 6.32 -0.20 8.59
CA GLY A 102 6.52 -1.60 8.97
C GLY A 102 7.94 -1.95 9.40
N ASN A 103 8.96 -1.29 8.86
CA ASN A 103 10.35 -1.49 9.25
C ASN A 103 10.67 -0.95 10.66
N LEU A 104 9.92 0.02 11.16
CA LEU A 104 10.09 0.58 12.49
C LEU A 104 9.69 -0.42 13.60
N LEU A 105 8.94 -1.46 13.23
CA LEU A 105 8.51 -2.53 14.12
C LEU A 105 9.55 -3.67 14.25
N LEU A 106 10.63 -3.61 13.46
CA LEU A 106 11.68 -4.63 13.46
C LEU A 106 12.87 -4.17 14.30
N SER A 107 13.27 -4.98 15.28
CA SER A 107 14.49 -4.78 16.07
C SER A 107 15.77 -5.29 15.37
N ASN A 108 15.61 -6.11 14.34
CA ASN A 108 16.67 -6.80 13.62
C ASN A 108 16.59 -6.61 12.10
N ASP A 109 16.19 -5.42 11.65
CA ASP A 109 16.20 -5.11 10.22
C ASP A 109 17.63 -5.23 9.68
N PRO A 110 17.90 -6.11 8.70
CA PRO A 110 19.25 -6.29 8.16
C PRO A 110 19.66 -5.20 7.14
N PHE A 111 18.83 -4.18 6.96
CA PHE A 111 19.06 -3.12 5.99
C PHE A 111 18.94 -1.73 6.64
N THR A 112 19.58 -0.75 6.01
CA THR A 112 19.49 0.68 6.36
C THR A 112 19.29 1.51 5.09
N GLY A 113 18.96 2.80 5.25
CA GLY A 113 18.75 3.74 4.13
C GLY A 113 17.36 4.37 4.10
N ILE A 114 16.42 3.84 4.88
CA ILE A 114 15.07 4.43 5.05
C ILE A 114 14.98 5.01 6.46
N GLY A 115 14.73 6.30 6.52
CA GLY A 115 14.49 7.00 7.79
C GLY A 115 13.08 7.57 7.86
N VAL A 116 12.68 7.95 9.08
CA VAL A 116 11.44 8.70 9.32
C VAL A 116 11.79 9.97 10.09
N LYS A 117 11.36 11.11 9.60
CA LYS A 117 11.50 12.39 10.27
C LYS A 117 10.19 13.17 10.18
N ASP A 118 9.68 13.60 11.31
CA ASP A 118 8.43 14.37 11.41
C ASP A 118 7.25 13.70 10.66
N GLY A 119 7.13 12.38 10.78
CA GLY A 119 6.10 11.57 10.12
C GLY A 119 6.28 11.39 8.61
N LYS A 120 7.45 11.78 8.06
CA LYS A 120 7.76 11.64 6.64
C LYS A 120 8.88 10.62 6.44
N LEU A 121 8.70 9.76 5.43
CA LEU A 121 9.78 8.88 4.98
C LEU A 121 10.87 9.71 4.32
N ILE A 122 12.12 9.41 4.71
CA ILE A 122 13.32 9.98 4.11
C ILE A 122 14.02 8.87 3.35
N LEU A 123 14.09 9.02 2.04
CA LEU A 123 14.87 8.14 1.17
C LEU A 123 16.29 8.64 1.09
N SER A 124 17.26 7.72 0.99
CA SER A 124 18.65 8.07 0.75
C SER A 124 18.90 8.35 -0.73
N ASP A 125 19.97 9.08 -1.03
CA ASP A 125 20.44 9.34 -2.42
C ASP A 125 21.27 8.18 -2.98
N ALA A 126 21.35 7.04 -2.28
CA ALA A 126 22.08 5.86 -2.73
C ALA A 126 21.42 5.22 -3.96
N ALA A 127 22.19 4.50 -4.74
CA ALA A 127 21.71 3.84 -5.97
C ALA A 127 20.60 2.81 -5.70
N GLY A 128 19.81 2.51 -6.73
CA GLY A 128 18.69 1.56 -6.65
C GLY A 128 17.52 2.11 -5.84
N ILE A 129 17.05 1.34 -4.86
CA ILE A 129 15.99 1.76 -3.94
C ILE A 129 16.49 2.52 -2.71
N GLY A 130 17.77 2.90 -2.70
CA GLY A 130 18.37 3.68 -1.61
C GLY A 130 18.62 2.90 -0.32
N VAL A 131 18.54 1.58 -0.36
CA VAL A 131 18.70 0.69 0.81
C VAL A 131 19.98 -0.11 0.67
N THR A 132 20.74 -0.23 1.75
CA THR A 132 21.98 -0.99 1.82
C THR A 132 21.93 -2.02 2.94
N PRO A 133 22.55 -3.22 2.78
CA PRO A 133 22.70 -4.15 3.87
C PRO A 133 23.50 -3.52 5.03
N ILE A 134 23.13 -3.83 6.26
CA ILE A 134 23.97 -3.54 7.41
C ILE A 134 25.08 -4.59 7.36
N GLY A 135 26.34 -4.14 7.19
CA GLY A 135 27.48 -5.05 7.12
C GLY A 135 27.64 -5.90 8.40
N ASP A 136 28.22 -7.08 8.24
CA ASP A 136 28.68 -7.93 9.33
C ASP A 136 29.78 -7.24 10.17
#